data_74b4e7c156b6f80b88eb0afa077874ba
#
_entry.id   74b4e7c156b6f80b88eb0afa077874ba
#
_cell.length_a   1.000
_cell.length_b   1.000
_cell.length_c   1.000
_cell.angle_alpha   90.00
_cell.angle_beta   90.00
_cell.angle_gamma   90.00
#
_symmetry.space_group_name_H-M   'P 1'
#
loop_
_entity.id
_entity.type
_entity.pdbx_description
1 polymer ?
#
loop_
_entity_poly.entity_id
_entity_poly.type
_entity_poly.pdbx_seq_one_letter_code
_entity_poly.pdbx_strand_id
1 'polypeptide(L)'
;MFETATHRFIQGANGVAIHTVVMGEGEPLLLLHGHPETYLMWHKVAGDLAHRFTVVMCDLRGYGDSDKPEGLPDHSTYSKHIMAEDCIAVMGKLGFDRFSVMGHDRGARVAYRMALDHPEVVNKLVLLDIVSTYDMYALSSAEFAKALFHWYLLTQDEPFPEDLILSSRKMYFRNALHIGRYNSENDTSSEAFPQEVYDEYLRHYNMECIHAICEEYRAGECIDRFLDKEDLDAGKKITAETLVLWGANGLVEKFFSPLQCWHKFCTNVQGRTLPCGHFIPEEAPIPLLAEVQRFL
;
A
#
# COMPACT_ATOMS: atom_id res chain seq x y z
N MET A 1 -17.19 -3.02 -12.26
CA MET A 1 -15.77 -2.96 -12.66
C MET A 1 -15.13 -4.34 -12.75
N PHE A 2 -15.39 -5.26 -11.83
CA PHE A 2 -14.81 -6.62 -11.84
C PHE A 2 -15.92 -7.67 -12.03
N GLU A 3 -16.57 -7.68 -13.19
CA GLU A 3 -17.78 -8.51 -13.47
C GLU A 3 -17.55 -10.02 -13.31
N THR A 4 -16.31 -10.49 -13.49
CA THR A 4 -15.95 -11.92 -13.39
C THR A 4 -15.25 -12.27 -12.07
N ALA A 5 -15.03 -11.31 -11.18
CA ALA A 5 -14.32 -11.53 -9.94
C ALA A 5 -15.22 -12.16 -8.86
N THR A 6 -14.62 -12.97 -8.01
CA THR A 6 -15.29 -13.55 -6.84
C THR A 6 -14.91 -12.78 -5.59
N HIS A 7 -15.90 -12.24 -4.89
CA HIS A 7 -15.74 -11.56 -3.60
C HIS A 7 -15.89 -12.56 -2.46
N ARG A 8 -14.98 -12.50 -1.49
CA ARG A 8 -14.96 -13.37 -0.29
C ARG A 8 -14.53 -12.59 0.94
N PHE A 9 -14.99 -13.04 2.10
CA PHE A 9 -14.42 -12.64 3.40
C PHE A 9 -13.62 -13.83 3.93
N ILE A 10 -12.31 -13.67 4.03
CA ILE A 10 -11.37 -14.72 4.44
C ILE A 10 -10.75 -14.29 5.76
N GLN A 11 -10.74 -15.21 6.74
CA GLN A 11 -10.14 -14.93 8.05
C GLN A 11 -8.62 -14.77 7.90
N GLY A 12 -8.11 -13.61 8.24
CA GLY A 12 -6.69 -13.31 8.38
C GLY A 12 -6.14 -13.69 9.76
N ALA A 13 -5.10 -13.00 10.17
CA ALA A 13 -4.51 -13.16 11.50
C ALA A 13 -5.49 -12.71 12.60
N ASN A 14 -5.44 -13.40 13.74
CA ASN A 14 -6.27 -13.10 14.91
C ASN A 14 -7.80 -13.05 14.63
N GLY A 15 -8.24 -13.75 13.58
CA GLY A 15 -9.67 -13.86 13.25
C GLY A 15 -10.28 -12.63 12.56
N VAL A 16 -9.46 -11.69 12.09
CA VAL A 16 -9.90 -10.51 11.33
C VAL A 16 -10.38 -10.94 9.94
N ALA A 17 -11.61 -10.59 9.57
CA ALA A 17 -12.15 -10.88 8.25
C ALA A 17 -11.57 -9.91 7.20
N ILE A 18 -10.89 -10.45 6.22
CA ILE A 18 -10.28 -9.71 5.12
C ILE A 18 -11.16 -9.85 3.87
N HIS A 19 -11.68 -8.72 3.39
CA HIS A 19 -12.37 -8.69 2.11
C HIS A 19 -11.36 -8.94 0.98
N THR A 20 -11.65 -9.94 0.17
CA THR A 20 -10.73 -10.46 -0.85
C THR A 20 -11.47 -10.62 -2.16
N VAL A 21 -10.87 -10.15 -3.23
CA VAL A 21 -11.41 -10.23 -4.59
C VAL A 21 -10.46 -11.05 -5.45
N VAL A 22 -10.97 -12.12 -6.06
CA VAL A 22 -10.15 -13.08 -6.84
C VAL A 22 -10.64 -13.14 -8.27
N MET A 23 -9.72 -13.08 -9.23
CA MET A 23 -10.02 -13.20 -10.65
C MET A 23 -8.84 -13.80 -11.44
N GLY A 24 -9.15 -14.36 -12.61
CA GLY A 24 -8.15 -14.98 -13.49
C GLY A 24 -7.71 -16.36 -13.02
N GLU A 25 -6.79 -16.95 -13.80
CA GLU A 25 -6.19 -18.27 -13.56
C GLU A 25 -4.69 -18.20 -13.90
N GLY A 26 -3.84 -18.91 -13.15
CA GLY A 26 -2.40 -18.96 -13.35
C GLY A 26 -1.63 -18.83 -12.05
N GLU A 27 -0.37 -18.39 -12.13
CA GLU A 27 0.47 -18.16 -10.96
C GLU A 27 -0.16 -17.10 -10.03
N PRO A 28 -0.11 -17.30 -8.70
CA PRO A 28 -0.76 -16.39 -7.78
C PRO A 28 -0.02 -15.05 -7.68
N LEU A 29 -0.78 -13.96 -7.79
CA LEU A 29 -0.33 -12.58 -7.66
C LEU A 29 -1.22 -11.83 -6.66
N LEU A 30 -0.64 -11.48 -5.52
CA LEU A 30 -1.29 -10.67 -4.48
C LEU A 30 -1.11 -9.18 -4.78
N LEU A 31 -2.19 -8.41 -4.77
CA LEU A 31 -2.20 -6.95 -4.98
C LEU A 31 -2.68 -6.25 -3.70
N LEU A 32 -1.87 -5.33 -3.16
CA LEU A 32 -2.12 -4.60 -1.92
C LEU A 32 -2.16 -3.09 -2.16
N HIS A 33 -3.30 -2.48 -1.84
CA HIS A 33 -3.56 -1.05 -2.02
C HIS A 33 -2.89 -0.17 -0.97
N GLY A 34 -2.92 1.14 -1.18
CA GLY A 34 -2.44 2.17 -0.27
C GLY A 34 -3.54 2.98 0.42
N HIS A 35 -3.14 4.07 1.07
CA HIS A 35 -4.02 5.06 1.68
C HIS A 35 -4.33 6.19 0.66
N PRO A 36 -5.55 6.67 0.55
CA PRO A 36 -6.81 6.28 1.24
C PRO A 36 -7.69 5.34 0.41
N GLU A 37 -7.10 4.44 -0.34
CA GLU A 37 -7.73 3.59 -1.34
C GLU A 37 -8.28 2.27 -0.74
N THR A 38 -8.79 1.41 -1.62
CA THR A 38 -9.23 0.04 -1.35
C THR A 38 -8.71 -0.87 -2.47
N TYR A 39 -9.05 -2.17 -2.46
CA TYR A 39 -8.76 -3.08 -3.56
C TYR A 39 -9.12 -2.52 -4.93
N LEU A 40 -10.06 -1.58 -4.98
CA LEU A 40 -10.57 -1.00 -6.22
C LEU A 40 -9.52 -0.18 -7.00
N MET A 41 -8.43 0.26 -6.37
CA MET A 41 -7.35 0.96 -7.06
C MET A 41 -6.77 0.20 -8.26
N TRP A 42 -6.91 -1.12 -8.23
CA TRP A 42 -6.40 -2.02 -9.28
C TRP A 42 -7.32 -2.12 -10.50
N HIS A 43 -8.43 -1.34 -10.55
CA HIS A 43 -9.47 -1.45 -11.57
C HIS A 43 -8.99 -1.27 -13.02
N LYS A 44 -7.89 -0.50 -13.23
CA LYS A 44 -7.32 -0.29 -14.57
C LYS A 44 -6.29 -1.35 -14.98
N VAL A 45 -5.84 -2.21 -14.06
CA VAL A 45 -4.73 -3.14 -14.34
C VAL A 45 -5.06 -4.60 -14.04
N ALA A 46 -5.95 -4.87 -13.09
CA ALA A 46 -6.24 -6.24 -12.66
C ALA A 46 -6.79 -7.14 -13.78
N GLY A 47 -7.60 -6.58 -14.69
CA GLY A 47 -8.12 -7.33 -15.85
C GLY A 47 -7.02 -7.85 -16.77
N ASP A 48 -6.06 -7.00 -17.10
CA ASP A 48 -4.92 -7.39 -17.93
C ASP A 48 -4.01 -8.41 -17.22
N LEU A 49 -3.78 -8.24 -15.93
CA LEU A 49 -3.00 -9.20 -15.13
C LEU A 49 -3.69 -10.55 -15.02
N ALA A 50 -5.02 -10.58 -14.93
CA ALA A 50 -5.82 -11.80 -14.83
C ALA A 50 -5.78 -12.70 -16.08
N HIS A 51 -5.26 -12.23 -17.20
CA HIS A 51 -4.99 -13.08 -18.37
C HIS A 51 -3.83 -14.06 -18.15
N ARG A 52 -2.96 -13.82 -17.15
CA ARG A 52 -1.77 -14.65 -16.87
C ARG A 52 -1.68 -15.13 -15.43
N PHE A 53 -2.37 -14.46 -14.51
CA PHE A 53 -2.25 -14.69 -13.07
C PHE A 53 -3.61 -14.99 -12.45
N THR A 54 -3.59 -15.76 -11.36
CA THR A 54 -4.66 -15.71 -10.39
C THR A 54 -4.42 -14.47 -9.54
N VAL A 55 -5.13 -13.39 -9.86
CA VAL A 55 -5.02 -12.10 -9.16
C VAL A 55 -5.86 -12.13 -7.90
N VAL A 56 -5.23 -11.86 -6.76
CA VAL A 56 -5.86 -11.74 -5.45
C VAL A 56 -5.69 -10.31 -4.96
N MET A 57 -6.78 -9.57 -4.79
CA MET A 57 -6.80 -8.20 -4.29
C MET A 57 -7.44 -8.20 -2.91
N CYS A 58 -6.77 -7.63 -1.92
CA CYS A 58 -7.32 -7.51 -0.56
C CYS A 58 -7.59 -6.05 -0.21
N ASP A 59 -8.70 -5.81 0.49
CA ASP A 59 -8.75 -4.65 1.38
C ASP A 59 -7.89 -4.96 2.61
N LEU A 60 -6.92 -4.13 2.90
CA LEU A 60 -6.09 -4.29 4.11
C LEU A 60 -6.98 -4.18 5.37
N ARG A 61 -6.57 -4.83 6.49
CA ARG A 61 -7.28 -4.58 7.77
C ARG A 61 -7.38 -3.08 8.02
N GLY A 62 -8.54 -2.63 8.48
CA GLY A 62 -8.79 -1.22 8.69
C GLY A 62 -9.33 -0.46 7.48
N TYR A 63 -9.28 -1.05 6.27
CA TYR A 63 -9.72 -0.42 5.03
C TYR A 63 -10.89 -1.15 4.38
N GLY A 64 -11.55 -0.47 3.46
CA GLY A 64 -12.58 -1.04 2.61
C GLY A 64 -13.66 -1.78 3.38
N ASP A 65 -14.01 -2.97 2.91
CA ASP A 65 -14.96 -3.87 3.56
C ASP A 65 -14.30 -4.86 4.56
N SER A 66 -12.97 -4.81 4.74
CA SER A 66 -12.29 -5.59 5.78
C SER A 66 -12.63 -5.10 7.18
N ASP A 67 -12.50 -6.00 8.17
CA ASP A 67 -12.68 -5.66 9.58
C ASP A 67 -11.73 -4.55 10.04
N LYS A 68 -12.20 -3.79 11.00
CA LYS A 68 -11.51 -2.67 11.63
C LYS A 68 -11.41 -2.91 13.13
N PRO A 69 -10.56 -3.89 13.57
CA PRO A 69 -10.43 -4.18 14.98
C PRO A 69 -9.95 -2.97 15.76
N GLU A 70 -10.34 -2.89 17.02
CA GLU A 70 -9.82 -1.88 17.95
C GLU A 70 -8.31 -2.00 18.09
N GLY A 71 -7.61 -0.86 18.12
CA GLY A 71 -6.16 -0.79 18.32
C GLY A 71 -5.78 -1.22 19.74
N LEU A 72 -4.65 -1.92 19.88
CA LEU A 72 -4.03 -2.12 21.18
C LEU A 72 -3.24 -0.86 21.60
N PRO A 73 -3.04 -0.63 22.91
CA PRO A 73 -2.33 0.57 23.39
C PRO A 73 -0.89 0.73 22.85
N ASP A 74 -0.28 -0.34 22.38
CA ASP A 74 1.03 -0.37 21.74
C ASP A 74 0.95 -0.26 20.20
N HIS A 75 -0.25 -0.08 19.64
CA HIS A 75 -0.56 0.01 18.21
C HIS A 75 -0.22 -1.24 17.39
N SER A 76 0.19 -2.35 18.02
CA SER A 76 0.64 -3.58 17.33
C SER A 76 -0.44 -4.21 16.43
N THR A 77 -1.72 -3.98 16.71
CA THR A 77 -2.86 -4.44 15.90
C THR A 77 -2.71 -4.05 14.42
N TYR A 78 -2.11 -2.90 14.15
CA TYR A 78 -1.98 -2.35 12.79
C TYR A 78 -0.53 -2.26 12.29
N SER A 79 0.40 -2.98 12.93
CA SER A 79 1.77 -3.11 12.44
C SER A 79 1.82 -3.83 11.09
N LYS A 80 2.81 -3.50 10.26
CA LYS A 80 2.98 -4.14 8.95
C LYS A 80 3.27 -5.63 9.06
N HIS A 81 3.88 -6.06 10.16
CA HIS A 81 4.05 -7.47 10.47
C HIS A 81 2.68 -8.20 10.57
N ILE A 82 1.76 -7.70 11.41
CA ILE A 82 0.44 -8.32 11.59
C ILE A 82 -0.40 -8.22 10.30
N MET A 83 -0.31 -7.11 9.56
CA MET A 83 -1.01 -6.98 8.28
C MET A 83 -0.44 -7.95 7.21
N ALA A 84 0.84 -8.27 7.26
CA ALA A 84 1.44 -9.30 6.41
C ALA A 84 0.92 -10.70 6.76
N GLU A 85 0.77 -11.01 8.06
CA GLU A 85 0.17 -12.27 8.51
C GLU A 85 -1.27 -12.45 8.02
N ASP A 86 -2.08 -11.37 7.94
CA ASP A 86 -3.41 -11.42 7.32
C ASP A 86 -3.33 -11.91 5.87
N CYS A 87 -2.45 -11.28 5.10
CA CYS A 87 -2.30 -11.57 3.68
C CYS A 87 -1.80 -13.00 3.45
N ILE A 88 -0.84 -13.47 4.24
CA ILE A 88 -0.33 -14.85 4.19
C ILE A 88 -1.45 -15.85 4.52
N ALA A 89 -2.23 -15.58 5.57
CA ALA A 89 -3.36 -16.42 5.94
C ALA A 89 -4.43 -16.48 4.84
N VAL A 90 -4.73 -15.34 4.19
CA VAL A 90 -5.64 -15.27 3.04
C VAL A 90 -5.13 -16.13 1.89
N MET A 91 -3.87 -15.96 1.49
CA MET A 91 -3.28 -16.72 0.38
C MET A 91 -3.23 -18.21 0.69
N GLY A 92 -2.83 -18.61 1.90
CA GLY A 92 -2.82 -20.01 2.33
C GLY A 92 -4.22 -20.65 2.29
N LYS A 93 -5.29 -19.93 2.69
CA LYS A 93 -6.67 -20.42 2.61
C LYS A 93 -7.21 -20.52 1.18
N LEU A 94 -6.61 -19.79 0.25
CA LEU A 94 -6.86 -19.93 -1.19
C LEU A 94 -6.03 -21.08 -1.81
N GLY A 95 -5.14 -21.72 -1.05
CA GLY A 95 -4.29 -22.82 -1.51
C GLY A 95 -2.94 -22.37 -2.09
N PHE A 96 -2.51 -21.14 -1.81
CA PHE A 96 -1.27 -20.57 -2.32
C PHE A 96 -0.25 -20.42 -1.20
N ASP A 97 0.70 -21.37 -1.10
CA ASP A 97 1.78 -21.34 -0.13
C ASP A 97 2.92 -20.39 -0.54
N ARG A 98 3.00 -20.07 -1.83
CA ARG A 98 4.03 -19.19 -2.38
C ARG A 98 3.45 -18.37 -3.55
N PHE A 99 3.73 -17.06 -3.58
CA PHE A 99 3.10 -16.13 -4.52
C PHE A 99 3.98 -14.91 -4.79
N SER A 100 3.71 -14.20 -5.89
CA SER A 100 4.28 -12.87 -6.14
C SER A 100 3.40 -11.80 -5.49
N VAL A 101 4.01 -10.69 -5.08
CA VAL A 101 3.29 -9.58 -4.42
C VAL A 101 3.59 -8.27 -5.13
N MET A 102 2.56 -7.49 -5.40
CA MET A 102 2.67 -6.09 -5.82
C MET A 102 1.90 -5.22 -4.84
N GLY A 103 2.59 -4.30 -4.19
CA GLY A 103 1.98 -3.36 -3.25
C GLY A 103 2.21 -1.92 -3.65
N HIS A 104 1.24 -1.07 -3.34
CA HIS A 104 1.33 0.38 -3.47
C HIS A 104 1.26 1.04 -2.09
N ASP A 105 2.05 2.08 -1.84
CA ASP A 105 2.06 2.90 -0.61
C ASP A 105 2.00 2.03 0.67
N ARG A 106 0.91 2.09 1.46
CA ARG A 106 0.74 1.30 2.70
C ARG A 106 0.81 -0.21 2.41
N GLY A 107 0.21 -0.67 1.31
CA GLY A 107 0.28 -2.07 0.87
C GLY A 107 1.69 -2.50 0.44
N ALA A 108 2.49 -1.61 -0.14
CA ALA A 108 3.88 -1.91 -0.43
C ALA A 108 4.71 -2.08 0.86
N ARG A 109 4.34 -1.37 1.94
CA ARG A 109 4.97 -1.55 3.26
C ARG A 109 4.64 -2.91 3.87
N VAL A 110 3.41 -3.38 3.71
CA VAL A 110 3.02 -4.75 4.07
C VAL A 110 3.81 -5.76 3.24
N ALA A 111 3.93 -5.53 1.91
CA ALA A 111 4.60 -6.44 1.00
C ALA A 111 6.10 -6.61 1.30
N TYR A 112 6.84 -5.52 1.55
CA TYR A 112 8.26 -5.68 1.88
C TYR A 112 8.48 -6.26 3.30
N ARG A 113 7.62 -5.93 4.26
CA ARG A 113 7.66 -6.54 5.59
C ARG A 113 7.41 -8.04 5.51
N MET A 114 6.42 -8.48 4.72
CA MET A 114 6.19 -9.88 4.41
C MET A 114 7.44 -10.56 3.82
N ALA A 115 8.09 -9.94 2.85
CA ALA A 115 9.28 -10.49 2.22
C ALA A 115 10.51 -10.56 3.14
N LEU A 116 10.58 -9.69 4.16
CA LEU A 116 11.61 -9.74 5.20
C LEU A 116 11.31 -10.84 6.25
N ASP A 117 10.06 -10.95 6.70
CA ASP A 117 9.69 -11.88 7.76
C ASP A 117 9.49 -13.30 7.26
N HIS A 118 8.99 -13.46 6.04
CA HIS A 118 8.62 -14.73 5.41
C HIS A 118 9.23 -14.87 4.00
N PRO A 119 10.56 -14.90 3.88
CA PRO A 119 11.22 -14.96 2.57
C PRO A 119 10.83 -16.19 1.74
N GLU A 120 10.34 -17.26 2.38
CA GLU A 120 9.90 -18.49 1.73
C GLU A 120 8.59 -18.36 0.97
N VAL A 121 7.70 -17.40 1.35
CA VAL A 121 6.38 -17.26 0.70
C VAL A 121 6.38 -16.33 -0.49
N VAL A 122 7.34 -15.39 -0.60
CA VAL A 122 7.39 -14.37 -1.65
C VAL A 122 8.27 -14.83 -2.81
N ASN A 123 7.66 -15.00 -4.01
CA ASN A 123 8.40 -15.33 -5.23
C ASN A 123 9.12 -14.11 -5.81
N LYS A 124 8.34 -13.09 -6.14
CA LYS A 124 8.81 -11.81 -6.67
C LYS A 124 8.07 -10.67 -5.97
N LEU A 125 8.74 -9.54 -5.81
CA LEU A 125 8.22 -8.39 -5.10
C LEU A 125 8.19 -7.17 -6.02
N VAL A 126 7.04 -6.49 -6.09
CA VAL A 126 6.90 -5.20 -6.79
C VAL A 126 6.45 -4.14 -5.79
N LEU A 127 7.23 -3.08 -5.65
CA LEU A 127 6.98 -1.97 -4.73
C LEU A 127 6.69 -0.71 -5.52
N LEU A 128 5.52 -0.11 -5.28
CA LEU A 128 5.06 1.08 -5.99
C LEU A 128 5.09 2.31 -5.09
N ASP A 129 5.88 3.29 -5.50
CA ASP A 129 6.03 4.66 -4.97
C ASP A 129 6.32 4.75 -3.47
N ILE A 130 7.27 3.97 -2.97
CA ILE A 130 7.73 4.03 -1.57
C ILE A 130 9.26 3.89 -1.42
N VAL A 131 9.75 4.33 -0.27
CA VAL A 131 10.99 3.86 0.39
C VAL A 131 10.61 3.20 1.71
N SER A 132 11.55 2.57 2.42
CA SER A 132 11.27 1.92 3.70
C SER A 132 10.66 2.87 4.73
N THR A 133 9.93 2.35 5.71
CA THR A 133 9.38 3.16 6.80
C THR A 133 10.49 3.84 7.59
N TYR A 134 11.60 3.14 7.80
CA TYR A 134 12.78 3.73 8.42
C TYR A 134 13.32 4.94 7.65
N ASP A 135 13.54 4.82 6.32
CA ASP A 135 14.08 5.90 5.51
C ASP A 135 13.14 7.11 5.45
N MET A 136 11.82 6.89 5.46
CA MET A 136 10.82 7.97 5.50
C MET A 136 11.01 8.89 6.72
N TYR A 137 11.25 8.31 7.90
CA TYR A 137 11.48 9.08 9.12
C TYR A 137 12.94 9.57 9.24
N ALA A 138 13.91 8.72 8.93
CA ALA A 138 15.34 9.02 9.10
C ALA A 138 15.84 10.13 8.15
N LEU A 139 15.27 10.26 6.97
CA LEU A 139 15.64 11.26 5.95
C LEU A 139 14.67 12.45 5.93
N SER A 140 13.79 12.58 6.92
CA SER A 140 12.81 13.65 7.01
C SER A 140 13.48 15.03 7.16
N SER A 141 12.97 15.99 6.39
CA SER A 141 13.35 17.40 6.46
C SER A 141 12.12 18.29 6.71
N ALA A 142 12.32 19.57 6.99
CA ALA A 142 11.21 20.52 7.14
C ALA A 142 10.37 20.63 5.85
N GLU A 143 11.00 20.54 4.66
CA GLU A 143 10.30 20.56 3.39
C GLU A 143 9.49 19.26 3.18
N PHE A 144 10.09 18.11 3.53
CA PHE A 144 9.40 16.82 3.53
C PHE A 144 8.19 16.84 4.48
N ALA A 145 8.37 17.25 5.74
CA ALA A 145 7.31 17.30 6.73
C ALA A 145 6.14 18.22 6.30
N LYS A 146 6.44 19.31 5.58
CA LYS A 146 5.40 20.17 4.99
C LYS A 146 4.67 19.50 3.85
N ALA A 147 5.35 18.76 2.98
CA ALA A 147 4.76 18.08 1.83
C ALA A 147 3.92 16.87 2.24
N LEU A 148 4.39 16.12 3.22
CA LEU A 148 3.80 14.88 3.75
C LEU A 148 3.33 15.07 5.20
N PHE A 149 2.69 16.22 5.50
CA PHE A 149 2.28 16.59 6.86
C PHE A 149 1.38 15.53 7.52
N HIS A 150 0.62 14.78 6.73
CA HIS A 150 -0.26 13.72 7.24
C HIS A 150 0.51 12.60 7.95
N TRP A 151 1.78 12.34 7.61
CA TRP A 151 2.62 11.38 8.33
C TRP A 151 2.84 11.74 9.80
N TYR A 152 2.76 13.04 10.12
CA TYR A 152 2.91 13.56 11.49
C TYR A 152 1.57 13.88 12.14
N LEU A 153 0.55 14.21 11.35
CA LEU A 153 -0.80 14.42 11.84
C LEU A 153 -1.42 13.11 12.32
N LEU A 154 -1.34 12.07 11.49
CA LEU A 154 -1.99 10.77 11.76
C LEU A 154 -1.32 9.98 12.90
N THR A 155 -0.13 10.38 13.35
CA THR A 155 0.54 9.80 14.53
C THR A 155 0.23 10.53 15.84
N GLN A 156 -0.54 11.61 15.79
CA GLN A 156 -0.94 12.31 17.02
C GLN A 156 -1.89 11.44 17.85
N ASP A 157 -1.94 11.74 19.18
CA ASP A 157 -2.78 11.01 20.12
C ASP A 157 -4.28 11.12 19.76
N GLU A 158 -5.00 10.01 19.93
CA GLU A 158 -6.46 9.98 19.85
C GLU A 158 -7.09 10.92 20.89
N PRO A 159 -8.19 11.63 20.56
CA PRO A 159 -8.95 11.58 19.31
C PRO A 159 -8.60 12.70 18.31
N PHE A 160 -7.46 13.37 18.46
CA PHE A 160 -7.19 14.64 17.79
C PHE A 160 -7.19 14.52 16.24
N PRO A 161 -6.43 13.60 15.60
CA PRO A 161 -6.44 13.50 14.14
C PRO A 161 -7.79 12.97 13.61
N GLU A 162 -8.42 12.04 14.33
CA GLU A 162 -9.71 11.46 13.95
C GLU A 162 -10.80 12.55 13.89
N ASP A 163 -10.95 13.34 14.93
CA ASP A 163 -11.96 14.41 15.01
C ASP A 163 -11.69 15.52 13.98
N LEU A 164 -10.42 15.87 13.78
CA LEU A 164 -10.02 16.87 12.79
C LEU A 164 -10.41 16.42 11.37
N ILE A 165 -10.11 15.18 11.02
CA ILE A 165 -10.41 14.62 9.69
C ILE A 165 -11.92 14.54 9.49
N LEU A 166 -12.67 14.05 10.48
CA LEU A 166 -14.13 13.93 10.41
C LEU A 166 -14.82 15.27 10.25
N SER A 167 -14.31 16.31 10.90
CA SER A 167 -14.89 17.66 10.80
C SER A 167 -14.89 18.21 9.38
N SER A 168 -13.98 17.73 8.53
CA SER A 168 -13.81 18.15 7.13
C SER A 168 -13.51 16.97 6.19
N ARG A 169 -14.16 15.84 6.42
CA ARG A 169 -13.90 14.54 5.79
C ARG A 169 -13.66 14.60 4.28
N LYS A 170 -14.58 15.20 3.55
CA LYS A 170 -14.47 15.29 2.07
C LYS A 170 -13.27 16.12 1.61
N MET A 171 -12.98 17.22 2.32
CA MET A 171 -11.85 18.08 1.97
C MET A 171 -10.54 17.35 2.25
N TYR A 172 -10.40 16.71 3.40
CA TYR A 172 -9.23 15.92 3.76
C TYR A 172 -9.02 14.78 2.76
N PHE A 173 -10.07 14.02 2.45
CA PHE A 173 -10.04 12.91 1.52
C PHE A 173 -9.59 13.33 0.10
N ARG A 174 -10.12 14.43 -0.43
CA ARG A 174 -9.66 15.00 -1.71
C ARG A 174 -8.17 15.37 -1.68
N ASN A 175 -7.72 15.94 -0.55
CA ASN A 175 -6.30 16.27 -0.38
C ASN A 175 -5.43 15.02 -0.29
N ALA A 176 -5.89 13.95 0.35
CA ALA A 176 -5.19 12.66 0.44
C ALA A 176 -5.02 12.02 -0.95
N LEU A 177 -6.02 12.10 -1.82
CA LEU A 177 -5.94 11.67 -3.23
C LEU A 177 -5.21 12.67 -4.15
N HIS A 178 -4.63 13.73 -3.61
CA HIS A 178 -3.96 14.80 -4.36
C HIS A 178 -4.86 15.55 -5.38
N ILE A 179 -6.18 15.35 -5.35
CA ILE A 179 -7.13 15.97 -6.29
C ILE A 179 -7.14 17.50 -6.10
N GLY A 180 -6.73 18.22 -7.14
CA GLY A 180 -6.64 19.69 -7.15
C GLY A 180 -5.48 20.25 -6.31
N ARG A 181 -4.54 19.42 -5.88
CA ARG A 181 -3.37 19.82 -5.08
C ARG A 181 -2.36 20.61 -5.91
N TYR A 182 -2.29 20.28 -7.17
CA TYR A 182 -1.45 20.94 -8.16
C TYR A 182 -2.37 21.74 -9.11
N ASN A 183 -2.52 23.05 -8.90
CA ASN A 183 -3.19 23.97 -9.84
C ASN A 183 -2.36 24.10 -11.13
N SER A 184 -2.08 23.00 -11.80
CA SER A 184 -1.38 22.99 -13.08
C SER A 184 -2.37 22.65 -14.20
N GLU A 185 -2.14 23.20 -15.37
CA GLU A 185 -2.88 22.86 -16.59
C GLU A 185 -2.76 21.37 -16.97
N ASN A 186 -1.87 20.64 -16.27
CA ASN A 186 -1.59 19.21 -16.43
C ASN A 186 -2.07 18.38 -15.23
N ASP A 187 -2.99 18.88 -14.41
CA ASP A 187 -3.57 18.10 -13.30
C ASP A 187 -4.55 17.06 -13.84
N THR A 188 -4.07 15.85 -14.09
CA THR A 188 -4.86 14.69 -14.52
C THR A 188 -5.47 13.92 -13.34
N SER A 189 -5.37 14.43 -12.11
CA SER A 189 -5.87 13.73 -10.93
C SER A 189 -7.36 13.41 -10.99
N SER A 190 -8.18 14.26 -11.64
CA SER A 190 -9.61 13.98 -11.86
C SER A 190 -9.86 12.88 -12.89
N GLU A 191 -8.94 12.64 -13.83
CA GLU A 191 -9.02 11.55 -14.81
C GLU A 191 -8.53 10.23 -14.21
N ALA A 192 -7.61 10.30 -13.25
CA ALA A 192 -7.10 9.13 -12.52
C ALA A 192 -8.24 8.47 -11.73
N PHE A 193 -9.09 9.27 -11.09
CA PHE A 193 -10.17 8.81 -10.22
C PHE A 193 -11.56 9.09 -10.84
N PRO A 194 -12.15 8.16 -11.62
CA PRO A 194 -13.53 8.26 -12.05
C PRO A 194 -14.47 8.47 -10.85
N GLN A 195 -15.56 9.21 -11.04
CA GLN A 195 -16.45 9.60 -9.93
C GLN A 195 -16.96 8.40 -9.13
N GLU A 196 -17.25 7.29 -9.79
CA GLU A 196 -17.70 6.04 -9.15
C GLU A 196 -16.62 5.42 -8.24
N VAL A 197 -15.34 5.51 -8.63
CA VAL A 197 -14.20 5.05 -7.83
C VAL A 197 -14.00 5.96 -6.62
N TYR A 198 -14.02 7.27 -6.85
CA TYR A 198 -13.93 8.26 -5.79
C TYR A 198 -15.04 8.10 -4.74
N ASP A 199 -16.29 7.93 -5.20
CA ASP A 199 -17.44 7.77 -4.30
C ASP A 199 -17.34 6.49 -3.47
N GLU A 200 -16.82 5.40 -4.07
CA GLU A 200 -16.60 4.15 -3.37
C GLU A 200 -15.49 4.26 -2.31
N TYR A 201 -14.36 4.88 -2.61
CA TYR A 201 -13.34 5.15 -1.61
C TYR A 201 -13.88 6.02 -0.47
N LEU A 202 -14.61 7.09 -0.81
CA LEU A 202 -15.18 7.99 0.19
C LEU A 202 -16.25 7.29 1.05
N ARG A 203 -16.99 6.30 0.51
CA ARG A 203 -17.98 5.52 1.26
C ARG A 203 -17.34 4.85 2.47
N HIS A 204 -16.17 4.27 2.29
CA HIS A 204 -15.43 3.57 3.34
C HIS A 204 -14.70 4.51 4.31
N TYR A 205 -14.48 5.77 3.95
CA TYR A 205 -13.70 6.72 4.74
C TYR A 205 -14.53 7.30 5.90
N ASN A 206 -15.04 6.41 6.79
CA ASN A 206 -15.83 6.72 7.98
C ASN A 206 -14.95 6.75 9.26
N MET A 207 -15.55 6.98 10.45
CA MET A 207 -14.82 7.05 11.72
C MET A 207 -13.96 5.81 11.96
N GLU A 208 -14.51 4.62 11.80
CA GLU A 208 -13.81 3.36 12.06
C GLU A 208 -12.58 3.20 11.15
N CYS A 209 -12.73 3.54 9.86
CA CYS A 209 -11.64 3.50 8.90
C CYS A 209 -10.59 4.58 9.22
N ILE A 210 -11.01 5.80 9.56
CA ILE A 210 -10.10 6.90 9.91
C ILE A 210 -9.29 6.54 11.16
N HIS A 211 -9.94 5.97 12.19
CA HIS A 211 -9.24 5.50 13.39
C HIS A 211 -8.22 4.39 13.05
N ALA A 212 -8.63 3.39 12.28
CA ALA A 212 -7.73 2.32 11.83
C ALA A 212 -6.52 2.85 11.04
N ILE A 213 -6.73 3.85 10.20
CA ILE A 213 -5.65 4.54 9.48
C ILE A 213 -4.70 5.23 10.45
N CYS A 214 -5.21 5.98 11.44
CA CYS A 214 -4.37 6.61 12.45
C CYS A 214 -3.55 5.57 13.24
N GLU A 215 -4.19 4.49 13.67
CA GLU A 215 -3.50 3.37 14.33
C GLU A 215 -2.38 2.75 13.47
N GLU A 216 -2.62 2.60 12.17
CA GLU A 216 -1.62 2.11 11.21
C GLU A 216 -0.42 3.06 11.08
N TYR A 217 -0.66 4.38 11.09
CA TYR A 217 0.43 5.38 11.08
C TYR A 217 1.16 5.42 12.42
N ARG A 218 0.48 5.30 13.56
CA ARG A 218 1.08 5.17 14.90
C ARG A 218 1.97 3.93 14.97
N ALA A 219 1.49 2.77 14.50
CA ALA A 219 2.30 1.56 14.37
C ALA A 219 3.53 1.77 13.47
N GLY A 220 3.38 2.49 12.36
CA GLY A 220 4.48 2.85 11.47
C GLY A 220 5.57 3.65 12.18
N GLU A 221 5.17 4.59 13.04
CA GLU A 221 6.07 5.47 13.80
C GLU A 221 6.73 4.73 14.97
N CYS A 222 5.99 3.93 15.74
CA CYS A 222 6.48 3.35 17.00
C CYS A 222 6.97 1.90 16.88
N ILE A 223 6.59 1.15 15.81
CA ILE A 223 6.96 -0.26 15.63
C ILE A 223 7.73 -0.46 14.32
N ASP A 224 7.07 -0.19 13.17
CA ASP A 224 7.58 -0.64 11.87
C ASP A 224 8.95 -0.03 11.52
N ARG A 225 9.16 1.26 11.82
CA ARG A 225 10.47 1.90 11.57
C ARG A 225 11.61 1.31 12.42
N PHE A 226 11.29 0.80 13.61
CA PHE A 226 12.29 0.18 14.48
C PHE A 226 12.60 -1.25 14.03
N LEU A 227 11.58 -2.01 13.59
CA LEU A 227 11.81 -3.32 12.96
C LEU A 227 12.68 -3.18 11.70
N ASP A 228 12.41 -2.18 10.85
CA ASP A 228 13.26 -1.90 9.69
C ASP A 228 14.72 -1.60 10.11
N LYS A 229 14.90 -0.82 11.18
CA LYS A 229 16.23 -0.49 11.71
C LYS A 229 16.95 -1.71 12.23
N GLU A 230 16.27 -2.56 12.99
CA GLU A 230 16.81 -3.82 13.51
C GLU A 230 17.24 -4.76 12.38
N ASP A 231 16.41 -4.90 11.34
CA ASP A 231 16.74 -5.71 10.16
C ASP A 231 17.96 -5.15 9.42
N LEU A 232 18.08 -3.83 9.29
CA LEU A 232 19.26 -3.18 8.68
C LEU A 232 20.52 -3.45 9.51
N ASP A 233 20.45 -3.29 10.84
CA ASP A 233 21.59 -3.50 11.74
C ASP A 233 22.03 -4.98 11.75
N ALA A 234 21.08 -5.89 11.60
CA ALA A 234 21.32 -7.33 11.48
C ALA A 234 21.81 -7.76 10.09
N GLY A 235 21.77 -6.86 9.09
CA GLY A 235 22.09 -7.18 7.71
C GLY A 235 21.06 -8.11 7.03
N LYS A 236 19.82 -8.17 7.57
CA LYS A 236 18.74 -8.97 7.00
C LYS A 236 18.30 -8.40 5.66
N LYS A 237 18.08 -9.25 4.67
CA LYS A 237 17.78 -8.84 3.29
C LYS A 237 16.57 -9.58 2.74
N ILE A 238 15.81 -8.86 1.93
CA ILE A 238 14.83 -9.42 1.02
C ILE A 238 15.58 -10.22 -0.05
N THR A 239 15.30 -11.50 -0.15
CA THR A 239 15.94 -12.43 -1.10
C THR A 239 15.15 -12.56 -2.41
N ALA A 240 13.85 -12.26 -2.40
CA ALA A 240 13.03 -12.22 -3.59
C ALA A 240 13.55 -11.16 -4.58
N GLU A 241 13.52 -11.47 -5.88
CA GLU A 241 13.75 -10.46 -6.91
C GLU A 241 12.77 -9.31 -6.73
N THR A 242 13.28 -8.07 -6.70
CA THR A 242 12.48 -6.90 -6.36
C THR A 242 12.49 -5.88 -7.49
N LEU A 243 11.30 -5.45 -7.92
CA LEU A 243 11.09 -4.33 -8.84
C LEU A 243 10.51 -3.14 -8.05
N VAL A 244 11.18 -1.98 -8.15
CA VAL A 244 10.71 -0.73 -7.54
C VAL A 244 10.32 0.24 -8.64
N LEU A 245 9.07 0.70 -8.65
CA LEU A 245 8.58 1.70 -9.60
C LEU A 245 8.05 2.90 -8.82
N TRP A 246 8.37 4.11 -9.27
CA TRP A 246 7.90 5.32 -8.60
C TRP A 246 7.56 6.43 -9.60
N GLY A 247 6.73 7.38 -9.16
CA GLY A 247 6.28 8.48 -10.00
C GLY A 247 7.36 9.53 -10.23
N ALA A 248 7.68 9.85 -11.48
CA ALA A 248 8.65 10.89 -11.84
C ALA A 248 8.22 12.29 -11.33
N ASN A 249 6.93 12.50 -11.10
CA ASN A 249 6.36 13.74 -10.57
C ASN A 249 5.96 13.61 -9.09
N GLY A 250 6.30 12.47 -8.45
CA GLY A 250 5.95 12.14 -7.08
C GLY A 250 6.91 12.70 -6.03
N LEU A 251 6.51 12.58 -4.76
CA LEU A 251 7.33 13.02 -3.63
C LEU A 251 8.47 12.05 -3.34
N VAL A 252 8.32 10.77 -3.72
CA VAL A 252 9.37 9.76 -3.57
C VAL A 252 10.58 10.13 -4.45
N GLU A 253 10.36 10.49 -5.72
CA GLU A 253 11.44 11.00 -6.60
C GLU A 253 12.05 12.28 -6.07
N LYS A 254 11.22 13.19 -5.56
CA LYS A 254 11.67 14.50 -5.09
C LYS A 254 12.59 14.42 -3.87
N PHE A 255 12.30 13.56 -2.91
CA PHE A 255 12.97 13.56 -1.61
C PHE A 255 13.94 12.42 -1.39
N PHE A 256 13.91 11.38 -2.22
CA PHE A 256 14.69 10.16 -2.00
C PHE A 256 15.46 9.74 -3.26
N SER A 257 16.37 8.82 -3.06
CA SER A 257 17.00 8.01 -4.11
C SER A 257 16.50 6.57 -3.94
N PRO A 258 15.34 6.19 -4.51
CA PRO A 258 14.63 4.96 -4.15
C PRO A 258 15.50 3.70 -4.25
N LEU A 259 16.25 3.54 -5.36
CA LEU A 259 17.14 2.38 -5.52
C LEU A 259 18.25 2.34 -4.47
N GLN A 260 18.81 3.49 -4.05
CA GLN A 260 19.80 3.52 -2.98
C GLN A 260 19.21 3.11 -1.64
N CYS A 261 17.97 3.52 -1.37
CA CYS A 261 17.24 3.08 -0.17
C CYS A 261 17.02 1.56 -0.21
N TRP A 262 16.53 1.04 -1.33
CA TRP A 262 16.20 -0.39 -1.44
C TRP A 262 17.41 -1.32 -1.54
N HIS A 263 18.56 -0.86 -2.03
CA HIS A 263 19.81 -1.63 -1.95
C HIS A 263 20.25 -1.96 -0.52
N LYS A 264 19.79 -1.19 0.47
CA LYS A 264 20.01 -1.51 1.88
C LYS A 264 19.24 -2.76 2.33
N PHE A 265 18.05 -2.99 1.76
CA PHE A 265 17.12 -4.05 2.15
C PHE A 265 17.08 -5.25 1.21
N CYS A 266 17.49 -5.13 -0.05
CA CYS A 266 17.35 -6.18 -1.06
C CYS A 266 18.70 -6.74 -1.50
N THR A 267 18.73 -8.03 -1.82
CA THR A 267 19.88 -8.69 -2.48
C THR A 267 19.91 -8.40 -3.99
N ASN A 268 18.72 -8.35 -4.60
CA ASN A 268 18.56 -8.08 -6.04
C ASN A 268 17.38 -7.12 -6.22
N VAL A 269 17.68 -5.88 -6.59
CA VAL A 269 16.67 -4.84 -6.81
C VAL A 269 16.97 -4.08 -8.11
N GLN A 270 15.91 -3.87 -8.88
CA GLN A 270 15.91 -3.02 -10.05
C GLN A 270 14.70 -2.07 -10.00
N GLY A 271 14.74 -1.00 -10.77
CA GLY A 271 13.60 -0.08 -10.80
C GLY A 271 13.83 1.14 -11.66
N ARG A 272 12.75 1.90 -11.82
CA ARG A 272 12.75 3.16 -12.57
C ARG A 272 11.53 4.03 -12.26
N THR A 273 11.58 5.26 -12.73
CA THR A 273 10.43 6.18 -12.71
C THR A 273 9.40 5.81 -13.77
N LEU A 274 8.13 6.13 -13.49
CA LEU A 274 7.03 6.15 -14.44
C LEU A 274 6.49 7.58 -14.60
N PRO A 275 5.90 7.95 -15.78
CA PRO A 275 5.46 9.32 -16.06
C PRO A 275 4.13 9.67 -15.34
N CYS A 276 4.14 9.66 -14.02
CA CYS A 276 2.96 9.90 -13.17
C CYS A 276 3.36 10.51 -11.83
N GLY A 277 2.38 10.75 -10.96
CA GLY A 277 2.53 11.06 -9.54
C GLY A 277 2.57 9.82 -8.67
N HIS A 278 1.86 9.88 -7.53
CA HIS A 278 1.87 8.84 -6.51
C HIS A 278 1.01 7.61 -6.86
N PHE A 279 -0.17 7.83 -7.45
CA PHE A 279 -1.19 6.79 -7.65
C PHE A 279 -0.95 6.02 -8.96
N ILE A 280 0.18 5.33 -9.03
CA ILE A 280 0.70 4.69 -10.26
C ILE A 280 -0.33 3.83 -10.99
N PRO A 281 -1.09 2.90 -10.34
CA PRO A 281 -2.06 2.06 -11.04
C PRO A 281 -3.20 2.83 -11.68
N GLU A 282 -3.53 4.00 -11.18
CA GLU A 282 -4.64 4.83 -11.65
C GLU A 282 -4.18 5.91 -12.62
N GLU A 283 -2.97 6.48 -12.40
CA GLU A 283 -2.40 7.54 -13.24
C GLU A 283 -1.66 7.00 -14.47
N ALA A 284 -0.96 5.87 -14.35
CA ALA A 284 -0.11 5.30 -15.41
C ALA A 284 -0.27 3.78 -15.57
N PRO A 285 -1.50 3.26 -15.79
CA PRO A 285 -1.76 1.83 -15.87
C PRO A 285 -0.98 1.12 -16.99
N ILE A 286 -0.89 1.72 -18.17
CA ILE A 286 -0.20 1.12 -19.32
C ILE A 286 1.32 1.01 -19.10
N PRO A 287 2.03 2.08 -18.67
CA PRO A 287 3.43 1.96 -18.27
C PRO A 287 3.68 0.96 -17.15
N LEU A 288 2.81 0.92 -16.13
CA LEU A 288 2.89 -0.05 -15.05
C LEU A 288 2.80 -1.49 -15.56
N LEU A 289 1.78 -1.79 -16.37
CA LEU A 289 1.58 -3.13 -16.94
C LEU A 289 2.80 -3.58 -17.78
N ALA A 290 3.36 -2.68 -18.58
CA ALA A 290 4.53 -3.00 -19.40
C ALA A 290 5.75 -3.41 -18.55
N GLU A 291 6.01 -2.76 -17.43
CA GLU A 291 7.11 -3.11 -16.53
C GLU A 291 6.82 -4.38 -15.73
N VAL A 292 5.62 -4.50 -15.18
CA VAL A 292 5.23 -5.64 -14.33
C VAL A 292 5.16 -6.93 -15.14
N GLN A 293 4.57 -6.92 -16.34
CA GLN A 293 4.48 -8.11 -17.22
C GLN A 293 5.84 -8.59 -17.73
N ARG A 294 6.84 -7.71 -17.82
CA ARG A 294 8.21 -8.09 -18.16
C ARG A 294 8.95 -8.69 -16.97
N PHE A 295 8.63 -8.22 -15.79
CA PHE A 295 9.29 -8.63 -14.55
C PHE A 295 8.70 -9.93 -14.00
N LEU A 296 7.38 -10.05 -13.90
CA LEU A 296 6.67 -11.23 -13.43
C LEU A 296 6.62 -12.33 -14.49
#